data_43142bb94bd5b979617947480caf6f3e
#
_entry.id   43142bb94bd5b979617947480caf6f3e
#
_cell.length_a   1.000
_cell.length_b   1.000
_cell.length_c   1.000
_cell.angle_alpha   90.00
_cell.angle_beta   90.00
_cell.angle_gamma   90.00
#
_symmetry.space_group_name_H-M   'P 1'
#
loop_
_entity.id
_entity.type
_entity.pdbx_description
1 polymer ?
#
loop_
_entity_poly.entity_id
_entity_poly.type
_entity_poly.pdbx_seq_one_letter_code
_entity_poly.pdbx_strand_id
1 'polypeptide(L)'
;MTSSQGRLPLRLMETFRSVFYTPIHVAVAGGFLEKEGLDVTFSTCPSQFPHPLSALLHEAADIVQSGIMRSIIASDWGAESVPMHFAKINSRDGFFVLGRSKSGSNSGQFNWDDFKGSRVIPVGFSPMPWASFQYALRAHGVDPGQLNLITGLDLDDAITGFNQGQADFIHLPEPAAEQVLAGDGVHLAVALG
;
A
#
# COMPACT_ATOMS: atom_id res chain seq x y z
N MET A 1 -12.35 19.46 -40.09
CA MET A 1 -12.72 20.43 -39.05
C MET A 1 -13.25 19.64 -37.87
N THR A 2 -12.37 19.27 -36.95
CA THR A 2 -12.75 18.59 -35.70
C THR A 2 -13.31 19.68 -34.79
N SER A 3 -14.61 19.57 -34.46
CA SER A 3 -15.28 20.46 -33.53
C SER A 3 -14.57 20.37 -32.19
N SER A 4 -14.11 21.47 -31.65
CA SER A 4 -13.68 21.60 -30.28
C SER A 4 -14.90 21.52 -29.36
N GLN A 5 -15.49 20.34 -29.23
CA GLN A 5 -16.30 20.07 -28.06
C GLN A 5 -15.36 20.16 -26.86
N GLY A 6 -15.64 21.10 -25.93
CA GLY A 6 -14.81 21.32 -24.76
C GLY A 6 -14.67 20.00 -24.00
N ARG A 7 -13.43 19.63 -23.66
CA ARG A 7 -13.17 18.46 -22.81
C ARG A 7 -13.82 18.64 -21.45
N LEU A 8 -14.28 17.55 -20.87
CA LEU A 8 -14.86 17.55 -19.52
C LEU A 8 -13.71 17.67 -18.49
N PRO A 9 -13.68 18.72 -17.66
CA PRO A 9 -12.66 18.82 -16.61
C PRO A 9 -12.83 17.71 -15.58
N LEU A 10 -11.69 17.11 -15.16
CA LEU A 10 -11.66 16.03 -14.20
C LEU A 10 -10.46 16.17 -13.26
N ARG A 11 -10.71 16.22 -11.95
CA ARG A 11 -9.66 16.22 -10.91
C ARG A 11 -9.44 14.78 -10.44
N LEU A 12 -8.32 14.19 -10.85
CA LEU A 12 -7.90 12.85 -10.48
C LEU A 12 -6.78 12.92 -9.43
N MET A 13 -6.94 12.21 -8.33
CA MET A 13 -5.98 12.25 -7.23
C MET A 13 -5.50 10.84 -6.85
N GLU A 14 -4.18 10.68 -6.71
CA GLU A 14 -3.58 9.47 -6.15
C GLU A 14 -3.32 9.60 -4.64
N THR A 15 -3.20 8.49 -3.91
CA THR A 15 -2.89 8.48 -2.48
C THR A 15 -1.49 9.03 -2.20
N PHE A 16 -0.51 8.49 -2.90
CA PHE A 16 0.90 8.88 -2.86
C PHE A 16 1.56 8.41 -4.16
N ARG A 17 2.69 8.97 -4.51
CA ARG A 17 3.43 8.57 -5.71
C ARG A 17 4.01 7.15 -5.52
N SER A 18 3.58 6.21 -6.37
CA SER A 18 4.03 4.83 -6.29
C SER A 18 4.01 4.13 -7.65
N VAL A 19 4.91 3.18 -7.84
CA VAL A 19 4.92 2.28 -9.00
C VAL A 19 3.65 1.43 -9.09
N PHE A 20 2.95 1.21 -7.99
CA PHE A 20 1.65 0.54 -7.97
C PHE A 20 0.60 1.22 -8.85
N TYR A 21 0.72 2.52 -9.03
CA TYR A 21 -0.25 3.32 -9.78
C TYR A 21 0.20 3.62 -11.20
N THR A 22 1.20 2.89 -11.70
CA THR A 22 1.70 3.00 -13.08
C THR A 22 0.57 3.02 -14.12
N PRO A 23 -0.49 2.20 -14.04
CA PRO A 23 -1.59 2.30 -15.01
C PRO A 23 -2.23 3.68 -15.08
N ILE A 24 -2.41 4.37 -13.94
CA ILE A 24 -2.93 5.74 -13.89
C ILE A 24 -1.91 6.71 -14.50
N HIS A 25 -0.64 6.59 -14.12
CA HIS A 25 0.42 7.45 -14.65
C HIS A 25 0.54 7.34 -16.17
N VAL A 26 0.46 6.11 -16.71
CA VAL A 26 0.45 5.87 -18.15
C VAL A 26 -0.81 6.45 -18.79
N ALA A 27 -1.98 6.29 -18.19
CA ALA A 27 -3.22 6.82 -18.72
C ALA A 27 -3.19 8.35 -18.85
N VAL A 28 -2.64 9.05 -17.84
CA VAL A 28 -2.48 10.49 -17.85
C VAL A 28 -1.36 10.93 -18.81
N ALA A 29 -0.13 10.43 -18.62
CA ALA A 29 1.03 10.88 -19.39
C ALA A 29 0.97 10.47 -20.87
N GLY A 30 0.30 9.35 -21.18
CA GLY A 30 0.09 8.87 -22.55
C GLY A 30 -1.07 9.55 -23.28
N GLY A 31 -1.77 10.49 -22.64
CA GLY A 31 -2.89 11.21 -23.22
C GLY A 31 -4.11 10.32 -23.51
N PHE A 32 -4.23 9.18 -22.82
CA PHE A 32 -5.36 8.27 -23.05
C PHE A 32 -6.67 8.88 -22.54
N LEU A 33 -6.65 9.55 -21.41
CA LEU A 33 -7.83 10.22 -20.84
C LEU A 33 -8.25 11.42 -21.69
N GLU A 34 -7.30 12.15 -22.28
CA GLU A 34 -7.60 13.23 -23.19
C GLU A 34 -8.28 12.76 -24.48
N LYS A 35 -7.92 11.57 -24.99
CA LYS A 35 -8.55 10.94 -26.17
C LYS A 35 -10.00 10.57 -25.90
N GLU A 36 -10.34 10.32 -24.63
CA GLU A 36 -11.72 10.06 -24.16
C GLU A 36 -12.50 11.36 -23.87
N GLY A 37 -11.95 12.54 -24.20
CA GLY A 37 -12.63 13.80 -24.04
C GLY A 37 -12.52 14.40 -22.63
N LEU A 38 -11.55 13.96 -21.83
CA LEU A 38 -11.30 14.46 -20.48
C LEU A 38 -10.16 15.47 -20.47
N ASP A 39 -10.31 16.53 -19.67
CA ASP A 39 -9.26 17.48 -19.32
C ASP A 39 -8.85 17.22 -17.87
N VAL A 40 -7.77 16.44 -17.69
CA VAL A 40 -7.42 15.85 -16.39
C VAL A 40 -6.40 16.71 -15.66
N THR A 41 -6.78 17.19 -14.49
CA THR A 41 -5.84 17.69 -13.47
C THR A 41 -5.47 16.55 -12.56
N PHE A 42 -4.21 16.05 -12.66
CA PHE A 42 -3.71 14.95 -11.85
C PHE A 42 -2.85 15.46 -10.69
N SER A 43 -3.12 14.96 -9.48
CA SER A 43 -2.42 15.37 -8.26
C SER A 43 -2.19 14.21 -7.30
N THR A 44 -1.19 14.36 -6.42
CA THR A 44 -1.03 13.52 -5.23
C THR A 44 -1.81 14.13 -4.07
N CYS A 45 -2.37 13.31 -3.19
CA CYS A 45 -3.13 13.77 -2.03
C CYS A 45 -2.28 14.69 -1.15
N PRO A 46 -2.67 15.96 -0.99
CA PRO A 46 -1.89 16.90 -0.19
C PRO A 46 -2.04 16.62 1.31
N SER A 47 -1.04 16.99 2.10
CA SER A 47 -0.93 16.68 3.53
C SER A 47 -2.05 17.24 4.42
N GLN A 48 -2.79 18.23 3.92
CA GLN A 48 -3.97 18.76 4.63
C GLN A 48 -5.13 17.75 4.73
N PHE A 49 -5.13 16.74 3.87
CA PHE A 49 -6.07 15.63 3.96
C PHE A 49 -5.37 14.40 4.52
N PRO A 50 -5.96 13.70 5.50
CA PRO A 50 -5.36 12.48 6.06
C PRO A 50 -5.29 11.34 5.04
N HIS A 51 -6.12 11.38 3.99
CA HIS A 51 -6.15 10.42 2.88
C HIS A 51 -7.07 10.90 1.74
N PRO A 52 -6.97 10.34 0.51
CA PRO A 52 -7.74 10.80 -0.66
C PRO A 52 -9.25 10.71 -0.50
N LEU A 53 -9.76 9.74 0.25
CA LEU A 53 -11.20 9.66 0.54
C LEU A 53 -11.70 10.93 1.26
N SER A 54 -10.91 11.47 2.18
CA SER A 54 -11.24 12.75 2.83
C SER A 54 -11.25 13.90 1.82
N ALA A 55 -10.28 13.93 0.90
CA ALA A 55 -10.24 14.94 -0.17
C ALA A 55 -11.47 14.84 -1.10
N LEU A 56 -11.90 13.62 -1.44
CA LEU A 56 -13.10 13.38 -2.24
C LEU A 56 -14.36 13.91 -1.53
N LEU A 57 -14.53 13.59 -0.25
CA LEU A 57 -15.69 14.02 0.55
C LEU A 57 -15.73 15.54 0.77
N HIS A 58 -14.59 16.24 0.68
CA HIS A 58 -14.50 17.70 0.71
C HIS A 58 -14.47 18.32 -0.68
N GLU A 59 -14.86 17.59 -1.71
CA GLU A 59 -14.95 18.07 -3.10
C GLU A 59 -13.61 18.62 -3.65
N ALA A 60 -12.47 18.19 -3.09
CA ALA A 60 -11.15 18.56 -3.59
C ALA A 60 -10.70 17.73 -4.79
N ALA A 61 -11.36 16.60 -5.05
CA ALA A 61 -11.17 15.72 -6.22
C ALA A 61 -12.50 15.14 -6.68
N ASP A 62 -12.59 14.76 -7.95
CA ASP A 62 -13.77 14.10 -8.53
C ASP A 62 -13.59 12.58 -8.52
N ILE A 63 -12.37 12.12 -8.72
CA ILE A 63 -11.96 10.71 -8.66
C ILE A 63 -10.70 10.60 -7.83
N VAL A 64 -10.67 9.60 -6.95
CA VAL A 64 -9.48 9.30 -6.14
C VAL A 64 -9.05 7.85 -6.29
N GLN A 65 -7.76 7.62 -6.37
CA GLN A 65 -7.19 6.31 -6.18
C GLN A 65 -7.01 6.09 -4.67
N SER A 66 -7.58 5.01 -4.14
CA SER A 66 -7.49 4.67 -2.72
C SER A 66 -7.65 3.17 -2.50
N GLY A 67 -7.10 2.66 -1.40
CA GLY A 67 -7.35 1.29 -0.99
C GLY A 67 -8.80 1.11 -0.54
N ILE A 68 -9.44 0.01 -0.98
CA ILE A 68 -10.85 -0.31 -0.68
C ILE A 68 -11.16 -0.38 0.83
N MET A 69 -10.18 -0.77 1.65
CA MET A 69 -10.35 -0.85 3.11
C MET A 69 -10.80 0.47 3.75
N ARG A 70 -10.41 1.62 3.20
CA ARG A 70 -10.85 2.91 3.74
C ARG A 70 -12.35 3.10 3.61
N SER A 71 -12.94 2.68 2.49
CA SER A 71 -14.40 2.76 2.29
C SER A 71 -15.13 1.72 3.13
N ILE A 72 -14.58 0.52 3.29
CA ILE A 72 -15.13 -0.53 4.16
C ILE A 72 -15.14 -0.05 5.61
N ILE A 73 -14.03 0.50 6.11
CA ILE A 73 -13.92 1.04 7.47
C ILE A 73 -14.90 2.21 7.67
N ALA A 74 -15.00 3.14 6.70
CA ALA A 74 -15.93 4.25 6.79
C ALA A 74 -17.39 3.76 6.87
N SER A 75 -17.76 2.75 6.06
CA SER A 75 -19.09 2.13 6.10
C SER A 75 -19.35 1.44 7.43
N ASP A 76 -18.40 0.68 7.96
CA ASP A 76 -18.50 -0.03 9.23
C ASP A 76 -18.65 0.93 10.41
N TRP A 77 -18.04 2.11 10.34
CA TRP A 77 -18.18 3.18 11.34
C TRP A 77 -19.42 4.05 11.15
N GLY A 78 -20.32 3.67 10.24
CA GLY A 78 -21.62 4.31 10.06
C GLY A 78 -21.55 5.62 9.26
N ALA A 79 -20.61 5.76 8.34
CA ALA A 79 -20.60 6.91 7.42
C ALA A 79 -21.90 6.96 6.60
N GLU A 80 -22.54 8.12 6.53
CA GLU A 80 -23.78 8.33 5.76
C GLU A 80 -23.58 8.12 4.26
N SER A 81 -22.36 8.34 3.77
CA SER A 81 -21.99 8.17 2.38
C SER A 81 -20.60 7.54 2.26
N VAL A 82 -20.45 6.61 1.36
CA VAL A 82 -19.17 6.03 0.95
C VAL A 82 -19.01 6.16 -0.56
N PRO A 83 -17.77 6.32 -1.06
CA PRO A 83 -17.53 6.45 -2.49
C PRO A 83 -17.88 5.18 -3.25
N MET A 84 -18.31 5.35 -4.49
CA MET A 84 -18.49 4.25 -5.42
C MET A 84 -17.14 3.83 -6.00
N HIS A 85 -16.79 2.55 -5.88
CA HIS A 85 -15.63 1.96 -6.54
C HIS A 85 -16.06 1.49 -7.94
N PHE A 86 -15.43 2.01 -8.98
CA PHE A 86 -15.80 1.70 -10.37
C PHE A 86 -14.66 1.07 -11.19
N ALA A 87 -13.42 1.17 -10.73
CA ALA A 87 -12.27 0.61 -11.41
C ALA A 87 -11.28 -0.02 -10.43
N LYS A 88 -10.71 -1.16 -10.80
CA LYS A 88 -9.63 -1.82 -10.07
C LYS A 88 -8.31 -1.58 -10.80
N ILE A 89 -7.37 -0.90 -10.14
CA ILE A 89 -6.04 -0.60 -10.69
C ILE A 89 -5.11 -1.80 -10.52
N ASN A 90 -5.10 -2.39 -9.32
CA ASN A 90 -4.29 -3.55 -8.99
C ASN A 90 -5.19 -4.71 -8.55
N SER A 91 -4.84 -5.93 -8.92
CA SER A 91 -5.59 -7.15 -8.57
C SER A 91 -4.88 -8.02 -7.54
N ARG A 92 -3.63 -7.68 -7.21
CA ARG A 92 -2.82 -8.39 -6.21
C ARG A 92 -2.20 -7.40 -5.25
N ASP A 93 -1.90 -7.88 -4.05
CA ASP A 93 -1.08 -7.16 -3.09
C ASP A 93 0.36 -7.11 -3.61
N GLY A 94 1.00 -5.97 -3.53
CA GLY A 94 2.39 -5.76 -3.98
C GLY A 94 3.33 -5.53 -2.80
N PHE A 95 3.00 -6.12 -1.66
CA PHE A 95 3.80 -6.02 -0.44
C PHE A 95 4.50 -7.33 -0.14
N PHE A 96 5.65 -7.20 0.51
CA PHE A 96 6.55 -8.30 0.81
C PHE A 96 6.92 -8.26 2.29
N VAL A 97 7.09 -9.45 2.89
CA VAL A 97 7.66 -9.57 4.23
C VAL A 97 9.07 -10.10 4.10
N LEU A 98 10.01 -9.32 4.61
CA LEU A 98 11.42 -9.70 4.65
C LEU A 98 11.78 -10.11 6.08
N GLY A 99 12.63 -11.13 6.20
CA GLY A 99 13.13 -11.65 7.46
C GLY A 99 14.64 -11.50 7.57
N ARG A 100 15.13 -11.45 8.82
CA ARG A 100 16.56 -11.52 9.10
C ARG A 100 16.97 -12.98 9.34
N SER A 101 18.07 -13.40 8.73
CA SER A 101 18.65 -14.72 9.00
C SER A 101 19.16 -14.77 10.43
N LYS A 102 18.69 -15.71 11.23
CA LYS A 102 19.25 -15.94 12.56
C LYS A 102 20.63 -16.54 12.41
N SER A 103 21.65 -15.98 13.08
CA SER A 103 23.00 -16.56 13.12
C SER A 103 22.92 -18.00 13.60
N GLY A 104 23.34 -18.94 12.75
CA GLY A 104 23.40 -20.37 13.07
C GLY A 104 22.22 -21.23 12.60
N SER A 105 21.20 -20.66 11.95
CA SER A 105 20.15 -21.46 11.30
C SER A 105 20.61 -21.87 9.90
N ASN A 106 20.92 -23.15 9.73
CA ASN A 106 21.32 -23.75 8.44
C ASN A 106 20.14 -24.00 7.48
N SER A 107 18.92 -23.63 7.83
CA SER A 107 17.75 -23.79 6.97
C SER A 107 17.25 -22.42 6.52
N GLY A 108 17.69 -21.98 5.35
CA GLY A 108 17.18 -20.78 4.68
C GLY A 108 15.73 -20.92 4.19
N GLN A 109 14.93 -21.79 4.80
CA GLN A 109 13.54 -21.98 4.45
C GLN A 109 12.66 -21.34 5.53
N PHE A 110 11.93 -20.29 5.14
CA PHE A 110 10.94 -19.62 5.96
C PHE A 110 9.79 -20.57 6.32
N ASN A 111 9.31 -20.47 7.57
CA ASN A 111 8.11 -21.13 8.04
C ASN A 111 7.18 -20.09 8.67
N TRP A 112 5.87 -20.23 8.46
CA TRP A 112 4.88 -19.31 9.05
C TRP A 112 4.93 -19.26 10.58
N ASP A 113 5.31 -20.35 11.22
CA ASP A 113 5.50 -20.41 12.68
C ASP A 113 6.64 -19.50 13.17
N ASP A 114 7.55 -19.07 12.29
CA ASP A 114 8.62 -18.12 12.64
C ASP A 114 8.09 -16.75 13.03
N PHE A 115 6.85 -16.42 12.65
CA PHE A 115 6.20 -15.19 13.08
C PHE A 115 5.76 -15.21 14.55
N LYS A 116 5.53 -16.37 15.15
CA LYS A 116 5.05 -16.48 16.53
C LYS A 116 6.08 -15.92 17.52
N GLY A 117 5.67 -14.88 18.27
CA GLY A 117 6.55 -14.20 19.21
C GLY A 117 7.65 -13.34 18.58
N SER A 118 7.72 -13.24 17.25
CA SER A 118 8.70 -12.41 16.56
C SER A 118 8.35 -10.91 16.66
N ARG A 119 9.38 -10.07 16.50
CA ARG A 119 9.24 -8.62 16.39
C ARG A 119 9.01 -8.28 14.92
N VAL A 120 7.92 -7.59 14.63
CA VAL A 120 7.51 -7.27 13.25
C VAL A 120 7.24 -5.79 13.12
N ILE A 121 7.82 -5.15 12.11
CA ILE A 121 7.48 -3.80 11.69
C ILE A 121 6.47 -3.93 10.53
N PRO A 122 5.16 -3.69 10.77
CA PRO A 122 4.15 -3.71 9.72
C PRO A 122 4.16 -2.39 8.94
N VAL A 123 3.62 -2.40 7.72
CA VAL A 123 3.31 -1.16 7.00
C VAL A 123 2.31 -0.34 7.81
N GLY A 124 2.65 0.93 8.09
CA GLY A 124 1.86 1.82 8.94
C GLY A 124 1.03 2.87 8.21
N PHE A 125 1.35 3.17 6.94
CA PHE A 125 0.73 4.30 6.22
C PHE A 125 -0.62 3.99 5.57
N SER A 126 -1.04 2.73 5.52
CA SER A 126 -2.32 2.31 4.93
C SER A 126 -2.88 1.06 5.62
N PRO A 127 -4.19 0.97 5.86
CA PRO A 127 -4.80 -0.19 6.52
C PRO A 127 -4.83 -1.44 5.64
N MET A 128 -4.85 -1.31 4.30
CA MET A 128 -5.01 -2.45 3.40
C MET A 128 -3.84 -3.44 3.46
N PRO A 129 -2.56 -3.02 3.39
CA PRO A 129 -1.43 -3.95 3.45
C PRO A 129 -1.41 -4.75 4.76
N TRP A 130 -1.68 -4.10 5.88
CA TRP A 130 -1.74 -4.79 7.17
C TRP A 130 -2.91 -5.79 7.23
N ALA A 131 -4.08 -5.45 6.67
CA ALA A 131 -5.21 -6.37 6.58
C ALA A 131 -4.88 -7.60 5.72
N SER A 132 -4.20 -7.43 4.58
CA SER A 132 -3.71 -8.52 3.73
C SER A 132 -2.76 -9.43 4.49
N PHE A 133 -1.80 -8.85 5.21
CA PHE A 133 -0.84 -9.62 5.99
C PHE A 133 -1.51 -10.39 7.13
N GLN A 134 -2.43 -9.76 7.86
CA GLN A 134 -3.22 -10.45 8.89
C GLN A 134 -4.04 -11.61 8.32
N TYR A 135 -4.62 -11.43 7.13
CA TYR A 135 -5.33 -12.51 6.45
C TYR A 135 -4.39 -13.67 6.13
N ALA A 136 -3.23 -13.40 5.56
CA ALA A 136 -2.23 -14.41 5.24
C ALA A 136 -1.76 -15.17 6.50
N LEU A 137 -1.47 -14.45 7.61
CA LEU A 137 -1.12 -15.07 8.88
C LEU A 137 -2.18 -16.07 9.34
N ARG A 138 -3.46 -15.63 9.38
CA ARG A 138 -4.58 -16.49 9.80
C ARG A 138 -4.79 -17.68 8.87
N ALA A 139 -4.65 -17.50 7.56
CA ALA A 139 -4.76 -18.57 6.56
C ALA A 139 -3.71 -19.67 6.76
N HIS A 140 -2.57 -19.32 7.36
CA HIS A 140 -1.48 -20.25 7.69
C HIS A 140 -1.42 -20.62 9.18
N GLY A 141 -2.49 -20.39 9.93
CA GLY A 141 -2.61 -20.83 11.33
C GLY A 141 -1.83 -19.99 12.34
N VAL A 142 -1.44 -18.77 11.96
CA VAL A 142 -0.78 -17.82 12.86
C VAL A 142 -1.76 -16.74 13.29
N ASP A 143 -1.95 -16.58 14.59
CA ASP A 143 -2.73 -15.46 15.13
C ASP A 143 -1.88 -14.18 15.07
N PRO A 144 -2.33 -13.11 14.38
CA PRO A 144 -1.63 -11.83 14.39
C PRO A 144 -1.37 -11.25 15.78
N GLY A 145 -2.20 -11.59 16.77
CA GLY A 145 -1.99 -11.21 18.17
C GLY A 145 -0.76 -11.83 18.83
N GLN A 146 -0.14 -12.83 18.21
CA GLN A 146 1.09 -13.45 18.70
C GLN A 146 2.37 -12.71 18.25
N LEU A 147 2.24 -11.70 17.36
CA LEU A 147 3.36 -10.91 16.89
C LEU A 147 3.63 -9.75 17.86
N ASN A 148 4.91 -9.44 18.08
CA ASN A 148 5.33 -8.24 18.80
C ASN A 148 5.48 -7.09 17.79
N LEU A 149 4.42 -6.31 17.59
CA LEU A 149 4.38 -5.24 16.58
C LEU A 149 5.14 -4.01 17.03
N ILE A 150 5.99 -3.48 16.15
CA ILE A 150 6.65 -2.18 16.28
C ILE A 150 5.96 -1.23 15.30
N THR A 151 5.15 -0.33 15.81
CA THR A 151 4.27 0.56 15.03
C THR A 151 4.63 2.02 15.22
N GLY A 152 4.02 2.92 14.42
CA GLY A 152 4.21 4.36 14.53
C GLY A 152 5.46 4.88 13.83
N LEU A 153 6.14 4.05 13.04
CA LEU A 153 7.29 4.42 12.24
C LEU A 153 6.84 4.85 10.83
N ASP A 154 7.51 5.84 10.28
CA ASP A 154 7.46 6.08 8.83
C ASP A 154 8.30 5.03 8.08
N LEU A 155 8.34 5.13 6.75
CA LEU A 155 9.03 4.12 5.93
C LEU A 155 10.53 4.11 6.17
N ASP A 156 11.16 5.28 6.28
CA ASP A 156 12.61 5.41 6.43
C ASP A 156 13.06 4.95 7.82
N ASP A 157 12.31 5.32 8.86
CA ASP A 157 12.54 4.87 10.23
C ASP A 157 12.32 3.36 10.39
N ALA A 158 11.29 2.81 9.70
CA ALA A 158 11.02 1.38 9.67
C ALA A 158 12.21 0.60 9.07
N ILE A 159 12.72 1.03 7.92
CA ILE A 159 13.88 0.41 7.25
C ILE A 159 15.14 0.54 8.13
N THR A 160 15.36 1.72 8.71
CA THR A 160 16.50 1.96 9.60
C THR A 160 16.45 1.05 10.81
N GLY A 161 15.30 0.97 11.49
CA GLY A 161 15.09 0.10 12.64
C GLY A 161 15.30 -1.38 12.32
N PHE A 162 14.78 -1.83 11.18
CA PHE A 162 15.00 -3.20 10.71
C PHE A 162 16.49 -3.46 10.47
N ASN A 163 17.19 -2.59 9.74
CA ASN A 163 18.62 -2.74 9.46
C ASN A 163 19.48 -2.77 10.73
N GLN A 164 19.06 -2.06 11.77
CA GLN A 164 19.70 -2.06 13.10
C GLN A 164 19.32 -3.30 13.95
N GLY A 165 18.50 -4.23 13.46
CA GLY A 165 18.11 -5.43 14.17
C GLY A 165 17.02 -5.23 15.24
N GLN A 166 16.27 -4.13 15.18
CA GLN A 166 15.17 -3.87 16.11
C GLN A 166 14.00 -4.83 15.88
N ALA A 167 13.83 -5.33 14.64
CA ALA A 167 12.80 -6.31 14.26
C ALA A 167 13.39 -7.55 13.58
N ASP A 168 12.67 -8.65 13.69
CA ASP A 168 12.99 -9.91 13.05
C ASP A 168 12.41 -9.96 11.61
N PHE A 169 11.28 -9.28 11.40
CA PHE A 169 10.60 -9.14 10.11
C PHE A 169 10.17 -7.70 9.85
N ILE A 170 10.13 -7.33 8.57
CA ILE A 170 9.61 -6.05 8.10
C ILE A 170 8.68 -6.26 6.91
N HIS A 171 7.58 -5.53 6.86
CA HIS A 171 6.57 -5.56 5.80
C HIS A 171 6.67 -4.31 4.95
N LEU A 172 7.06 -4.45 3.67
CA LEU A 172 7.42 -3.34 2.78
C LEU A 172 6.76 -3.44 1.40
N PRO A 173 6.48 -2.29 0.77
CA PRO A 173 6.17 -2.23 -0.66
C PRO A 173 7.45 -2.23 -1.52
N GLU A 174 7.30 -2.50 -2.81
CA GLU A 174 8.33 -2.15 -3.78
C GLU A 174 8.39 -0.62 -4.03
N PRO A 175 9.58 -0.06 -4.34
CA PRO A 175 10.90 -0.71 -4.47
C PRO A 175 11.68 -0.85 -3.15
N ALA A 176 11.10 -0.47 -2.01
CA ALA A 176 11.76 -0.49 -0.71
C ALA A 176 12.13 -1.92 -0.28
N ALA A 177 11.26 -2.90 -0.60
CA ALA A 177 11.53 -4.30 -0.28
C ALA A 177 12.79 -4.81 -0.97
N GLU A 178 12.97 -4.53 -2.27
CA GLU A 178 14.16 -4.93 -3.03
C GLU A 178 15.44 -4.26 -2.49
N GLN A 179 15.35 -2.98 -2.12
CA GLN A 179 16.49 -2.26 -1.54
C GLN A 179 16.96 -2.89 -0.22
N VAL A 180 16.03 -3.30 0.64
CA VAL A 180 16.35 -3.95 1.91
C VAL A 180 16.82 -5.39 1.70
N LEU A 181 16.23 -6.10 0.72
CA LEU A 181 16.60 -7.48 0.37
C LEU A 181 18.05 -7.58 -0.16
N ALA A 182 18.57 -6.51 -0.77
CA ALA A 182 19.96 -6.44 -1.21
C ALA A 182 20.97 -6.41 -0.05
N GLY A 183 20.52 -6.22 1.19
CA GLY A 183 21.36 -6.20 2.38
C GLY A 183 21.77 -7.58 2.86
N ASP A 184 22.93 -7.67 3.54
CA ASP A 184 23.43 -8.93 4.07
C ASP A 184 22.51 -9.51 5.16
N GLY A 185 22.29 -10.83 5.07
CA GLY A 185 21.52 -11.57 6.08
C GLY A 185 20.02 -11.28 6.06
N VAL A 186 19.51 -10.69 4.98
CA VAL A 186 18.07 -10.51 4.74
C VAL A 186 17.59 -11.53 3.71
N HIS A 187 16.38 -12.01 3.87
CA HIS A 187 15.74 -12.92 2.92
C HIS A 187 14.27 -12.58 2.72
N LEU A 188 13.73 -12.93 1.56
CA LEU A 188 12.29 -12.85 1.32
C LEU A 188 11.60 -13.98 2.11
N ALA A 189 10.77 -13.60 3.09
CA ALA A 189 9.95 -14.53 3.83
C ALA A 189 8.64 -14.84 3.09
N VAL A 190 7.90 -13.79 2.70
CA VAL A 190 6.58 -13.92 2.06
C VAL A 190 6.38 -12.84 1.00
N ALA A 191 5.86 -13.24 -0.16
CA ALA A 191 5.18 -12.34 -1.10
C ALA A 191 3.67 -12.46 -0.87
N LEU A 192 3.00 -11.35 -0.56
CA LEU A 192 1.59 -11.35 -0.14
C LEU A 192 0.60 -11.30 -1.32
N GLY A 193 1.07 -11.11 -2.56
CA GLY A 193 0.26 -10.96 -3.77
C GLY A 193 0.17 -12.18 -4.69
#